data_8aadc5c51bb8d145c1207ab4a2d5679e
#
_entry.id   8aadc5c51bb8d145c1207ab4a2d5679e
#
_cell.length_a   1.000
_cell.length_b   1.000
_cell.length_c   1.000
_cell.angle_alpha   90.00
_cell.angle_beta   90.00
_cell.angle_gamma   90.00
#
_symmetry.space_group_name_H-M   'P 1'
#
loop_
_entity.id
_entity.type
_entity.pdbx_description
1 polymer ?
#
loop_
_entity_poly.entity_id
_entity_poly.type
_entity_poly.pdbx_seq_one_letter_code
_entity_poly.pdbx_strand_id
1 'polypeptide(L)'
;MRPLLLLLILLAFPVAEVMLLVQLADRYGWSLLWYLIGAALGGWLLIQDERLMVFGRVAETLRDGHHPGRALLASAKKVIAGVLLMIPGVITDVIAVIILLIPAPRPASKPVDDGVIEGEWRREE
;
A
#
# COMPACT_ATOMS: atom_id res chain seq x y z
N MET A 1 -31.69 7.26 -2.63
CA MET A 1 -31.48 6.16 -1.69
C MET A 1 -30.04 5.68 -1.60
N ARG A 2 -29.36 5.46 -2.71
CA ARG A 2 -27.94 5.00 -2.73
C ARG A 2 -26.95 5.92 -1.99
N PRO A 3 -26.98 7.27 -2.14
CA PRO A 3 -26.04 8.12 -1.43
C PRO A 3 -26.27 8.16 0.09
N LEU A 4 -27.50 8.05 0.52
CA LEU A 4 -27.85 8.03 1.95
C LEU A 4 -27.36 6.75 2.62
N LEU A 5 -27.43 5.64 1.93
CA LEU A 5 -26.96 4.34 2.40
C LEU A 5 -25.43 4.30 2.50
N LEU A 6 -24.74 4.88 1.52
CA LEU A 6 -23.29 5.05 1.57
C LEU A 6 -22.85 5.96 2.72
N LEU A 7 -23.58 7.05 2.95
CA LEU A 7 -23.31 7.95 4.08
C LEU A 7 -23.50 7.24 5.41
N LEU A 8 -24.55 6.43 5.53
CA LEU A 8 -24.85 5.67 6.74
C LEU A 8 -23.75 4.63 7.02
N ILE A 9 -23.29 3.91 6.01
CA ILE A 9 -22.17 2.95 6.13
C ILE A 9 -20.89 3.69 6.53
N LEU A 10 -20.61 4.83 5.88
CA LEU A 10 -19.42 5.63 6.17
C LEU A 10 -19.45 6.18 7.63
N LEU A 11 -20.60 6.50 8.16
CA LEU A 11 -20.76 6.97 9.54
C LEU A 11 -20.75 5.82 10.55
N ALA A 12 -21.29 4.66 10.18
CA ALA A 12 -21.31 3.47 11.02
C ALA A 12 -19.90 2.89 11.25
N PHE A 13 -19.01 3.06 10.28
CA PHE A 13 -17.66 2.51 10.34
C PHE A 13 -16.83 3.06 11.51
N PRO A 14 -16.68 4.40 11.70
CA PRO A 14 -15.97 4.95 12.86
C PRO A 14 -16.64 4.60 14.19
N VAL A 15 -17.97 4.51 14.22
CA VAL A 15 -18.68 4.10 15.43
C VAL A 15 -18.35 2.66 15.81
N ALA A 16 -18.34 1.76 14.84
CA ALA A 16 -17.94 0.36 15.05
C ALA A 16 -16.50 0.24 15.53
N GLU A 17 -15.58 1.03 14.98
CA GLU A 17 -14.18 1.09 15.41
C GLU A 17 -14.05 1.52 16.87
N VAL A 18 -14.71 2.60 17.27
CA VAL A 18 -14.67 3.08 18.64
C VAL A 18 -15.26 2.05 19.60
N MET A 19 -16.39 1.44 19.25
CA MET A 19 -16.99 0.38 20.07
C MET A 19 -16.05 -0.80 20.26
N LEU A 20 -15.39 -1.22 19.19
CA LEU A 20 -14.43 -2.32 19.23
C LEU A 20 -13.20 -1.98 20.08
N LEU A 21 -12.67 -0.76 19.94
CA LEU A 21 -11.54 -0.29 20.75
C LEU A 21 -11.90 -0.24 22.24
N VAL A 22 -13.10 0.22 22.60
CA VAL A 22 -13.56 0.23 24.00
C VAL A 22 -13.65 -1.19 24.55
N GLN A 23 -14.22 -2.13 23.81
CA GLN A 23 -14.29 -3.54 24.23
C GLN A 23 -12.91 -4.18 24.40
N LEU A 24 -11.97 -3.84 23.51
CA LEU A 24 -10.59 -4.32 23.61
C LEU A 24 -9.85 -3.66 24.78
N ALA A 25 -10.11 -2.37 25.04
CA ALA A 25 -9.52 -1.66 26.17
C ALA A 25 -9.94 -2.27 27.51
N ASP A 26 -11.21 -2.64 27.63
CA ASP A 26 -11.72 -3.33 28.82
C ASP A 26 -11.08 -4.69 29.04
N ARG A 27 -10.70 -5.36 27.95
CA ARG A 27 -10.15 -6.71 27.99
C ARG A 27 -8.64 -6.74 28.14
N TYR A 28 -7.93 -5.87 27.45
CA TYR A 28 -6.47 -5.85 27.34
C TYR A 28 -5.81 -4.68 28.08
N GLY A 29 -6.58 -3.67 28.51
CA GLY A 29 -6.08 -2.54 29.27
C GLY A 29 -4.90 -1.83 28.58
N TRP A 30 -3.82 -1.63 29.34
CA TRP A 30 -2.60 -0.95 28.86
C TRP A 30 -1.93 -1.59 27.66
N SER A 31 -2.10 -2.89 27.45
CA SER A 31 -1.52 -3.60 26.32
C SER A 31 -2.08 -3.10 24.98
N LEU A 32 -3.33 -2.67 24.96
CA LEU A 32 -3.94 -2.07 23.78
C LEU A 32 -3.24 -0.77 23.37
N LEU A 33 -2.85 0.06 24.33
CA LEU A 33 -2.14 1.30 24.08
C LEU A 33 -0.81 1.06 23.36
N TRP A 34 -0.04 0.07 23.81
CA TRP A 34 1.22 -0.32 23.17
C TRP A 34 1.01 -0.86 21.75
N TYR A 35 -0.06 -1.60 21.55
CA TYR A 35 -0.46 -2.06 20.21
C TYR A 35 -0.76 -0.87 19.28
N LEU A 36 -1.57 0.09 19.74
CA LEU A 36 -1.92 1.28 18.93
C LEU A 36 -0.71 2.14 18.60
N ILE A 37 0.19 2.33 19.57
CA ILE A 37 1.46 3.05 19.33
C ILE A 37 2.31 2.30 18.30
N GLY A 38 2.43 0.98 18.43
CA GLY A 38 3.18 0.16 17.49
C GLY A 38 2.60 0.20 16.07
N ALA A 39 1.27 0.13 15.96
CA ALA A 39 0.58 0.25 14.67
C ALA A 39 0.79 1.63 14.03
N ALA A 40 0.64 2.70 14.80
CA ALA A 40 0.86 4.06 14.33
C ALA A 40 2.32 4.30 13.87
N LEU A 41 3.29 3.80 14.64
CA LEU A 41 4.70 3.88 14.26
C LEU A 41 4.99 3.05 13.01
N GLY A 42 4.44 1.85 12.93
CA GLY A 42 4.58 0.99 11.75
C GLY A 42 4.02 1.65 10.49
N GLY A 43 2.83 2.25 10.59
CA GLY A 43 2.23 3.02 9.50
C GLY A 43 3.07 4.22 9.08
N TRP A 44 3.60 4.94 10.05
CA TRP A 44 4.47 6.09 9.77
C TRP A 44 5.78 5.68 9.10
N LEU A 45 6.42 4.64 9.59
CA LEU A 45 7.65 4.10 8.97
C LEU A 45 7.39 3.63 7.54
N LEU A 46 6.25 3.00 7.30
CA LEU A 46 5.86 2.54 5.97
C LEU A 46 5.71 3.70 4.99
N ILE A 47 5.13 4.81 5.42
CA ILE A 47 4.99 6.02 4.62
C ILE A 47 6.36 6.67 4.36
N GLN A 48 7.20 6.72 5.37
CA GLN A 48 8.55 7.30 5.25
C GLN A 48 9.41 6.51 4.27
N ASP A 49 9.41 5.20 4.39
CA ASP A 49 10.16 4.32 3.48
C ASP A 49 9.69 4.50 2.03
N GLU A 50 8.38 4.54 1.81
CA GLU A 50 7.83 4.70 0.48
C GLU A 50 8.11 6.08 -0.11
N ARG A 51 8.11 7.14 0.68
CA ARG A 51 8.46 8.51 0.20
C ARG A 51 9.84 8.55 -0.43
N LEU A 52 10.81 7.88 0.15
CA LEU A 52 12.17 7.80 -0.38
C LEU A 52 12.25 6.96 -1.65
N MET A 53 11.49 5.87 -1.69
CA MET A 53 11.51 4.93 -2.82
C MET A 53 10.72 5.41 -4.04
N VAL A 54 9.64 6.18 -3.84
CA VAL A 54 8.81 6.70 -4.94
C VAL A 54 9.61 7.54 -5.91
N PHE A 55 10.43 8.46 -5.39
CA PHE A 55 11.23 9.34 -6.24
C PHE A 55 12.22 8.55 -7.10
N GLY A 56 12.87 7.54 -6.54
CA GLY A 56 13.79 6.65 -7.27
C GLY A 56 13.07 5.87 -8.37
N ARG A 57 11.93 5.26 -8.05
CA ARG A 57 11.14 4.46 -8.98
C ARG A 57 10.57 5.28 -10.13
N VAL A 58 10.05 6.46 -9.84
CA VAL A 58 9.51 7.35 -10.87
C VAL A 58 10.62 7.82 -11.80
N ALA A 59 11.77 8.22 -11.26
CA ALA A 59 12.91 8.64 -12.06
C ALA A 59 13.43 7.52 -12.96
N GLU A 60 13.56 6.31 -12.44
CA GLU A 60 13.98 5.13 -13.19
C GLU A 60 12.99 4.77 -14.30
N THR A 61 11.70 4.78 -13.98
CA THR A 61 10.63 4.48 -14.95
C THR A 61 10.58 5.49 -16.08
N LEU A 62 10.80 6.77 -15.79
CA LEU A 62 10.88 7.81 -16.81
C LEU A 62 12.11 7.69 -17.70
N ARG A 63 13.26 7.27 -17.14
CA ARG A 63 14.48 7.00 -17.93
C ARG A 63 14.28 5.86 -18.91
N ASP A 64 13.57 4.82 -18.50
CA ASP A 64 13.31 3.65 -19.32
C ASP A 64 12.18 3.86 -20.36
N GLY A 65 11.56 5.04 -20.38
CA GLY A 65 10.48 5.36 -21.30
C GLY A 65 9.16 4.62 -21.01
N HIS A 66 8.99 4.09 -19.80
CA HIS A 66 7.79 3.39 -19.36
C HIS A 66 6.80 4.35 -18.70
N HIS A 67 5.52 4.02 -18.77
CA HIS A 67 4.51 4.75 -18.02
C HIS A 67 4.72 4.56 -16.50
N PRO A 68 4.85 5.64 -15.72
CA PRO A 68 5.03 5.57 -14.27
C PRO A 68 3.78 5.08 -13.52
N GLY A 69 2.66 4.90 -14.20
CA GLY A 69 1.37 4.58 -13.58
C GLY A 69 1.37 3.34 -12.69
N ARG A 70 2.04 2.27 -13.10
CA ARG A 70 2.12 1.03 -12.30
C ARG A 70 3.00 1.18 -11.06
N ALA A 71 4.11 1.90 -11.18
CA ALA A 71 4.98 2.20 -10.05
C ALA A 71 4.28 3.10 -9.04
N LEU A 72 3.55 4.12 -9.52
CA LEU A 72 2.73 4.99 -8.70
C LEU A 72 1.59 4.25 -8.01
N LEU A 73 0.96 3.29 -8.68
CA LEU A 73 -0.10 2.48 -8.09
C LEU A 73 0.42 1.60 -6.95
N ALA A 74 1.59 0.98 -7.11
CA ALA A 74 2.22 0.20 -6.07
C ALA A 74 2.59 1.05 -4.85
N SER A 75 3.09 2.27 -5.08
CA SER A 75 3.42 3.23 -4.04
C SER A 75 2.17 3.78 -3.35
N ALA A 76 1.13 4.11 -4.11
CA ALA A 76 -0.15 4.57 -3.57
C ALA A 76 -0.77 3.52 -2.63
N LYS A 77 -0.69 2.24 -2.99
CA LYS A 77 -1.15 1.13 -2.17
C LYS A 77 -0.47 1.10 -0.80
N LYS A 78 0.86 1.24 -0.76
CA LYS A 78 1.62 1.26 0.51
C LYS A 78 1.33 2.50 1.33
N VAL A 79 1.19 3.66 0.69
CA VAL A 79 0.83 4.91 1.37
C VAL A 79 -0.57 4.81 1.97
N ILE A 80 -1.54 4.29 1.23
CA ILE A 80 -2.91 4.08 1.73
C ILE A 80 -2.89 3.12 2.93
N ALA A 81 -2.22 1.99 2.82
CA ALA A 81 -2.09 1.06 3.93
C ALA A 81 -1.40 1.68 5.15
N GLY A 82 -0.34 2.47 4.94
CA GLY A 82 0.34 3.19 6.01
C GLY A 82 -0.54 4.23 6.70
N VAL A 83 -1.33 4.98 5.94
CA VAL A 83 -2.30 5.93 6.48
C VAL A 83 -3.40 5.22 7.28
N LEU A 84 -3.92 4.11 6.75
CA LEU A 84 -4.91 3.30 7.47
C LEU A 84 -4.34 2.78 8.79
N LEU A 85 -3.11 2.29 8.78
CA LEU A 85 -2.44 1.78 9.97
C LEU A 85 -2.13 2.89 11.00
N MET A 86 -1.99 4.11 10.54
CA MET A 86 -1.75 5.29 11.40
C MET A 86 -3.01 5.76 12.13
N ILE A 87 -4.17 5.50 11.55
CA ILE A 87 -5.47 5.78 12.19
C ILE A 87 -5.75 4.64 13.20
N PRO A 88 -5.86 4.97 14.49
CA PRO A 88 -6.06 3.93 15.50
C PRO A 88 -7.42 3.23 15.33
N GLY A 89 -7.39 2.02 14.84
CA GLY A 89 -8.59 1.21 14.63
C GLY A 89 -8.22 -0.23 14.32
N VAL A 90 -8.92 -1.18 14.91
CA VAL A 90 -8.64 -2.61 14.71
C VAL A 90 -9.10 -3.07 13.34
N ILE A 91 -10.25 -2.60 12.88
CA ILE A 91 -10.80 -2.96 11.56
C ILE A 91 -9.95 -2.32 10.46
N THR A 92 -9.56 -1.05 10.63
CA THR A 92 -8.67 -0.35 9.69
C THR A 92 -7.30 -1.01 9.61
N ASP A 93 -6.75 -1.49 10.72
CA ASP A 93 -5.47 -2.21 10.74
C ASP A 93 -5.56 -3.53 9.98
N VAL A 94 -6.64 -4.29 10.15
CA VAL A 94 -6.88 -5.52 9.40
C VAL A 94 -6.98 -5.24 7.90
N ILE A 95 -7.70 -4.19 7.52
CA ILE A 95 -7.82 -3.77 6.12
C ILE A 95 -6.45 -3.36 5.56
N ALA A 96 -5.66 -2.60 6.33
CA ALA A 96 -4.31 -2.20 5.95
C ALA A 96 -3.40 -3.40 5.69
N VAL A 97 -3.42 -4.40 6.58
CA VAL A 97 -2.66 -5.64 6.43
C VAL A 97 -3.11 -6.43 5.20
N ILE A 98 -4.42 -6.54 4.97
CA ILE A 98 -4.95 -7.20 3.77
C ILE A 98 -4.47 -6.48 2.50
N ILE A 99 -4.53 -5.16 2.47
CA ILE A 99 -4.03 -4.36 1.34
C ILE A 99 -2.55 -4.62 1.09
N LEU A 100 -1.74 -4.72 2.14
CA LEU A 100 -0.31 -5.00 2.03
C LEU A 100 -0.02 -6.42 1.52
N LEU A 101 -0.84 -7.39 1.92
CA LEU A 101 -0.70 -8.78 1.50
C LEU A 101 -1.12 -9.03 0.05
N ILE A 102 -1.99 -8.20 -0.51
CA ILE A 102 -2.34 -8.30 -1.93
C ILE A 102 -1.09 -7.93 -2.75
N PRO A 103 -0.56 -8.83 -3.59
CA PRO A 103 0.61 -8.51 -4.39
C PRO A 103 0.31 -7.34 -5.32
N ALA A 104 1.21 -6.35 -5.34
CA ALA A 104 1.15 -5.31 -6.35
C ALA A 104 1.31 -5.96 -7.73
N PRO A 105 0.59 -5.49 -8.76
CA PRO A 105 0.83 -5.94 -10.11
C PRO A 105 2.32 -5.71 -10.41
N ARG A 106 3.05 -6.80 -10.58
CA ARG A 106 4.44 -6.72 -11.00
C ARG A 106 4.46 -5.95 -12.31
N PRO A 107 5.33 -4.95 -12.47
CA PRO A 107 5.58 -4.42 -13.79
C PRO A 107 5.84 -5.65 -14.65
N ALA A 108 5.11 -5.78 -15.76
CA ALA A 108 5.43 -6.82 -16.71
C ALA A 108 6.94 -6.74 -16.92
N SER A 109 7.66 -7.73 -16.41
CA SER A 109 9.03 -7.89 -16.83
C SER A 109 8.91 -7.83 -18.35
N LYS A 110 9.53 -6.82 -18.96
CA LYS A 110 9.79 -6.95 -20.37
C LYS A 110 10.24 -8.38 -20.52
N PRO A 111 9.72 -9.19 -21.46
CA PRO A 111 10.52 -10.28 -21.88
C PRO A 111 11.89 -9.66 -21.98
N VAL A 112 12.84 -10.15 -21.17
CA VAL A 112 14.22 -9.86 -21.44
C VAL A 112 14.26 -10.16 -22.93
N ASP A 113 14.11 -9.10 -23.69
CA ASP A 113 14.69 -9.10 -24.98
C ASP A 113 16.11 -9.41 -24.57
N ASP A 114 16.36 -10.71 -24.46
CA ASP A 114 17.70 -11.19 -24.44
C ASP A 114 18.21 -10.53 -25.67
N GLY A 115 18.79 -9.34 -25.46
CA GLY A 115 19.42 -8.65 -26.53
C GLY A 115 20.49 -9.56 -27.13
N VAL A 116 20.14 -10.75 -27.24
CA VAL A 116 20.37 -11.59 -28.34
C VAL A 116 19.86 -10.74 -29.48
N ILE A 117 20.61 -9.70 -29.63
CA ILE A 117 21.02 -9.33 -30.91
C ILE A 117 21.43 -10.71 -31.47
N GLU A 118 20.44 -11.41 -31.94
CA GLU A 118 20.71 -12.21 -33.08
C GLU A 118 21.25 -11.19 -34.05
N GLY A 119 22.49 -10.80 -33.78
CA GLY A 119 23.30 -10.11 -34.72
C GLY A 119 23.18 -11.04 -35.91
N GLU A 120 22.37 -10.64 -36.82
CA GLU A 120 22.44 -11.15 -38.13
C GLU A 120 23.89 -11.02 -38.51
N TRP A 121 24.66 -12.02 -38.09
CA TRP A 121 25.96 -12.33 -38.67
C TRP A 121 25.65 -12.87 -40.06
N ARG A 122 24.95 -12.04 -40.82
CA ARG A 122 24.97 -12.19 -42.24
C ARG A 122 26.41 -11.90 -42.64
N ARG A 123 27.19 -12.94 -42.65
CA ARG A 123 28.44 -12.94 -43.40
C ARG A 123 28.02 -12.73 -44.84
N GLU A 124 28.14 -11.50 -45.27
CA GLU A 124 28.20 -11.23 -46.69
C GLU A 124 29.51 -11.81 -47.16
N GLU A 125 29.43 -13.01 -47.69
CA GLU A 125 30.48 -13.55 -48.55
C GLU A 125 30.33 -12.98 -49.94
#